data_1b0c5168131337d403b544856477443c
#
_entry.id   1b0c5168131337d403b544856477443c
#
_cell.length_a   1.000
_cell.length_b   1.000
_cell.length_c   1.000
_cell.angle_alpha   90.00
_cell.angle_beta   90.00
_cell.angle_gamma   90.00
#
_symmetry.space_group_name_H-M   'P 1'
#
loop_
_entity.id
_entity.type
_entity.pdbx_description
1 polymer ?
#
loop_
_entity_poly.entity_id
_entity_poly.type
_entity_poly.pdbx_seq_one_letter_code
_entity_poly.pdbx_strand_id
1 'polypeptide(L)'
;MKYANELINAAKHLYKYDWIWEKDNGTNVPNVNQQPFRVHEYILIFGKGRVTHGKRTPMKYFPQKTKGDPYTQKSGRISENWKGGLSNIVTENTGDRHPKTVQKHTRERGYHPTQKPVSLADLIINSYTEEGDVVLDTFMGSGSSGVSAKKNYRNYIGIEINKEYYDIAKRRIDEVVQ
;
A
#
# COMPACT_ATOMS: atom_id res chain seq x y z
N MET A 1 2.87 -2.15 -17.08
CA MET A 1 2.93 -3.60 -16.70
C MET A 1 4.27 -4.26 -16.99
N LYS A 2 5.01 -3.93 -18.07
CA LYS A 2 6.27 -4.62 -18.40
C LYS A 2 7.25 -4.65 -17.21
N TYR A 3 7.58 -3.50 -16.62
CA TYR A 3 8.47 -3.41 -15.47
C TYR A 3 7.96 -4.16 -14.23
N ALA A 4 6.65 -4.09 -13.93
CA ALA A 4 6.06 -4.84 -12.82
C ALA A 4 6.22 -6.37 -13.01
N ASN A 5 6.04 -6.85 -14.25
CA ASN A 5 6.23 -8.27 -14.56
C ASN A 5 7.71 -8.69 -14.40
N GLU A 6 8.65 -7.83 -14.77
CA GLU A 6 10.08 -8.10 -14.59
C GLU A 6 10.43 -8.22 -13.09
N LEU A 7 9.91 -7.31 -12.24
CA LEU A 7 10.09 -7.39 -10.79
C LEU A 7 9.47 -8.65 -10.19
N ILE A 8 8.24 -8.99 -10.60
CA ILE A 8 7.56 -10.22 -10.12
C ILE A 8 8.37 -11.45 -10.51
N ASN A 9 8.85 -11.52 -11.75
CA ASN A 9 9.65 -12.65 -12.22
C ASN A 9 11.00 -12.76 -11.50
N ALA A 10 11.66 -11.64 -11.22
CA ALA A 10 12.93 -11.62 -10.49
C ALA A 10 12.82 -12.17 -9.06
N ALA A 11 11.66 -11.99 -8.40
CA ALA A 11 11.44 -12.43 -7.03
C ALA A 11 10.11 -13.21 -6.88
N LYS A 12 9.78 -14.04 -7.84
CA LYS A 12 8.50 -14.78 -7.92
C LYS A 12 8.14 -15.55 -6.64
N HIS A 13 9.12 -16.13 -5.98
CA HIS A 13 8.92 -16.90 -4.74
C HIS A 13 8.53 -16.03 -3.54
N LEU A 14 8.79 -14.72 -3.59
CA LEU A 14 8.43 -13.75 -2.55
C LEU A 14 7.15 -12.97 -2.89
N TYR A 15 6.76 -12.87 -4.17
CA TYR A 15 5.57 -12.13 -4.58
C TYR A 15 4.31 -12.71 -3.92
N LYS A 16 3.46 -11.82 -3.43
CA LYS A 16 2.22 -12.18 -2.72
C LYS A 16 0.98 -11.70 -3.44
N TYR A 17 0.85 -10.41 -3.60
CA TYR A 17 -0.26 -9.71 -4.23
C TYR A 17 0.13 -8.26 -4.50
N ASP A 18 -0.78 -7.51 -5.08
CA ASP A 18 -0.62 -6.09 -5.34
C ASP A 18 -1.76 -5.26 -4.74
N TRP A 19 -1.44 -4.02 -4.45
CA TRP A 19 -2.40 -2.95 -4.25
C TRP A 19 -2.32 -1.99 -5.42
N ILE A 20 -3.39 -1.25 -5.63
CA ILE A 20 -3.48 -0.22 -6.66
C ILE A 20 -3.65 1.13 -5.97
N TRP A 21 -2.72 2.03 -6.20
CA TRP A 21 -2.94 3.42 -5.86
C TRP A 21 -3.71 4.11 -6.99
N GLU A 22 -4.97 4.46 -6.74
CA GLU A 22 -5.78 5.30 -7.63
C GLU A 22 -5.48 6.78 -7.32
N LYS A 23 -5.02 7.49 -8.33
CA LYS A 23 -4.65 8.91 -8.25
C LYS A 23 -5.87 9.80 -8.49
N ASP A 24 -5.88 10.96 -7.89
CA ASP A 24 -6.89 12.01 -8.09
C ASP A 24 -6.94 12.51 -9.54
N ASN A 25 -5.86 12.41 -10.28
CA ASN A 25 -5.77 12.84 -11.67
C ASN A 25 -4.80 11.94 -12.44
N GLY A 26 -5.03 11.82 -13.74
CA GLY A 26 -4.24 10.98 -14.62
C GLY A 26 -2.91 11.58 -15.05
N THR A 27 -2.10 10.72 -15.61
CA THR A 27 -0.86 11.04 -16.30
C THR A 27 -0.95 10.58 -17.75
N ASN A 28 0.02 10.93 -18.58
CA ASN A 28 0.05 10.55 -19.99
C ASN A 28 -0.87 11.37 -20.89
N VAL A 29 -1.05 12.64 -20.56
CA VAL A 29 -1.88 13.60 -21.32
C VAL A 29 -1.57 13.61 -22.83
N PRO A 30 -0.29 13.55 -23.30
CA PRO A 30 0.00 13.57 -24.73
C PRO A 30 -0.57 12.39 -25.52
N ASN A 31 -0.91 11.31 -24.86
CA ASN A 31 -1.32 10.04 -25.51
C ASN A 31 -2.80 9.69 -25.28
N VAL A 32 -3.62 10.59 -24.76
CA VAL A 32 -5.02 10.30 -24.39
C VAL A 32 -5.91 9.94 -25.57
N ASN A 33 -5.51 10.32 -26.77
CA ASN A 33 -6.22 9.95 -28.00
C ASN A 33 -5.84 8.56 -28.53
N GLN A 34 -4.79 7.91 -28.01
CA GLN A 34 -4.28 6.60 -28.43
C GLN A 34 -4.46 5.53 -27.36
N GLN A 35 -4.59 5.92 -26.09
CA GLN A 35 -4.73 5.01 -24.96
C GLN A 35 -5.47 5.66 -23.77
N PRO A 36 -6.07 4.85 -22.88
CA PRO A 36 -6.75 5.36 -21.72
C PRO A 36 -5.86 6.22 -20.81
N PHE A 37 -6.48 7.22 -20.16
CA PHE A 37 -5.82 8.09 -19.20
C PHE A 37 -5.33 7.29 -17.99
N ARG A 38 -4.04 7.35 -17.68
CA ARG A 38 -3.43 6.51 -16.64
C ARG A 38 -3.63 7.12 -15.26
N VAL A 39 -4.57 6.59 -14.51
CA VAL A 39 -4.96 7.08 -13.17
C VAL A 39 -4.49 6.22 -12.01
N HIS A 40 -3.64 5.20 -12.24
CA HIS A 40 -3.21 4.31 -11.18
C HIS A 40 -1.73 3.92 -11.26
N GLU A 41 -1.20 3.48 -10.11
CA GLU A 41 0.09 2.81 -9.98
C GLU A 41 -0.05 1.52 -9.18
N TYR A 42 0.78 0.52 -9.50
CA TYR A 42 0.85 -0.74 -8.76
C TYR A 42 1.78 -0.61 -7.56
N ILE A 43 1.38 -1.24 -6.44
CA ILE A 43 2.20 -1.43 -5.26
C ILE A 43 2.33 -2.93 -5.09
N LEU A 44 3.48 -3.48 -5.49
CA LEU A 44 3.74 -4.91 -5.45
C LEU A 44 4.21 -5.32 -4.07
N ILE A 45 3.58 -6.33 -3.48
CA ILE A 45 3.92 -6.83 -2.16
C ILE A 45 4.74 -8.11 -2.28
N PHE A 46 5.93 -8.06 -1.71
CA PHE A 46 6.84 -9.19 -1.60
C PHE A 46 7.13 -9.45 -0.13
N GLY A 47 7.26 -10.71 0.26
CA GLY A 47 7.56 -11.02 1.64
C GLY A 47 7.76 -12.52 1.87
N LYS A 48 8.32 -12.85 3.01
CA LYS A 48 8.35 -14.21 3.54
C LYS A 48 7.01 -14.54 4.20
N GLY A 49 6.73 -15.83 4.40
CA GLY A 49 5.48 -16.26 5.05
C GLY A 49 4.31 -16.42 4.07
N ARG A 50 3.14 -16.70 4.62
CA ARG A 50 1.92 -17.01 3.87
C ARG A 50 0.92 -15.86 3.96
N VAL A 51 0.09 -15.75 2.96
CA VAL A 51 -1.07 -14.82 2.90
C VAL A 51 -2.41 -15.55 2.93
N THR A 52 -2.40 -16.86 3.19
CA THR A 52 -3.60 -17.70 3.27
C THR A 52 -3.62 -18.46 4.60
N HIS A 53 -4.78 -18.91 5.04
CA HIS A 53 -4.88 -19.78 6.22
C HIS A 53 -4.04 -21.06 6.08
N GLY A 54 -3.51 -21.56 7.19
CA GLY A 54 -2.77 -22.82 7.25
C GLY A 54 -1.62 -22.82 8.27
N LYS A 55 -0.86 -23.94 8.31
CA LYS A 55 0.14 -24.22 9.35
C LYS A 55 1.47 -23.46 9.27
N ARG A 56 1.79 -22.81 8.14
CA ARG A 56 3.05 -22.05 8.00
C ARG A 56 2.91 -20.65 8.60
N THR A 57 4.03 -20.07 9.04
CA THR A 57 4.08 -18.70 9.57
C THR A 57 3.45 -17.71 8.60
N PRO A 58 2.49 -16.91 9.04
CA PRO A 58 1.90 -15.85 8.21
C PRO A 58 2.92 -14.73 7.95
N MET A 59 2.75 -14.02 6.84
CA MET A 59 3.40 -12.74 6.62
C MET A 59 2.81 -11.71 7.58
N LYS A 60 3.62 -10.78 8.11
CA LYS A 60 3.12 -9.64 8.88
C LYS A 60 2.11 -8.85 8.04
N TYR A 61 0.92 -8.67 8.58
CA TYR A 61 -0.11 -7.84 7.97
C TYR A 61 -1.09 -7.33 9.03
N PHE A 62 -1.17 -6.03 9.16
CA PHE A 62 -2.06 -5.32 10.09
C PHE A 62 -3.09 -4.54 9.28
N PRO A 63 -4.31 -5.07 9.08
CA PRO A 63 -5.30 -4.41 8.23
C PRO A 63 -5.71 -3.05 8.80
N GLN A 64 -5.46 -1.99 8.05
CA GLN A 64 -5.84 -0.63 8.40
C GLN A 64 -7.33 -0.45 8.12
N LYS A 65 -8.16 -0.79 9.12
CA LYS A 65 -9.60 -0.76 9.00
C LYS A 65 -10.13 0.67 9.04
N THR A 66 -11.20 0.91 8.29
CA THR A 66 -11.98 2.15 8.33
C THR A 66 -13.33 1.92 9.02
N LYS A 67 -13.95 2.97 9.51
CA LYS A 67 -15.29 2.91 10.08
C LYS A 67 -16.36 3.08 8.98
N GLY A 68 -17.45 2.37 9.11
CA GLY A 68 -18.66 2.46 8.30
C GLY A 68 -19.86 2.03 9.13
N ASP A 69 -21.05 2.05 8.57
CA ASP A 69 -22.25 1.67 9.29
C ASP A 69 -22.26 0.18 9.63
N PRO A 70 -22.69 -0.21 10.84
CA PRO A 70 -22.91 -1.62 11.19
C PRO A 70 -23.89 -2.27 10.23
N TYR A 71 -23.71 -3.57 9.98
CA TYR A 71 -24.68 -4.33 9.19
C TYR A 71 -24.74 -5.79 9.62
N THR A 72 -25.87 -6.41 9.35
CA THR A 72 -26.05 -7.86 9.46
C THR A 72 -26.28 -8.42 8.07
N GLN A 73 -25.48 -9.39 7.67
CA GLN A 73 -25.60 -10.08 6.40
C GLN A 73 -25.75 -11.58 6.62
N LYS A 74 -26.79 -12.17 6.03
CA LYS A 74 -26.91 -13.62 5.93
C LYS A 74 -26.19 -14.07 4.65
N SER A 75 -25.30 -15.06 4.77
CA SER A 75 -24.66 -15.63 3.59
C SER A 75 -25.74 -16.24 2.69
N GLY A 76 -25.76 -15.82 1.43
CA GLY A 76 -26.65 -16.35 0.42
C GLY A 76 -26.27 -17.77 -0.02
N ARG A 77 -26.92 -18.25 -1.08
CA ARG A 77 -26.69 -19.58 -1.68
C ARG A 77 -25.20 -19.80 -2.01
N ILE A 78 -24.72 -21.01 -1.73
CA ILE A 78 -23.46 -21.53 -2.27
C ILE A 78 -23.58 -21.50 -3.79
N SER A 79 -22.68 -20.81 -4.48
CA SER A 79 -22.59 -20.94 -5.94
C SER A 79 -22.03 -22.32 -6.29
N GLU A 80 -22.47 -22.91 -7.40
CA GLU A 80 -21.96 -24.22 -7.88
C GLU A 80 -20.44 -24.22 -8.05
N ASN A 81 -19.85 -23.03 -8.27
CA ASN A 81 -18.42 -22.84 -8.44
C ASN A 81 -17.63 -22.77 -7.12
N TRP A 82 -18.30 -22.69 -5.96
CA TRP A 82 -17.64 -22.62 -4.66
C TRP A 82 -18.23 -23.62 -3.66
N LYS A 83 -17.58 -24.76 -3.54
CA LYS A 83 -17.98 -25.86 -2.64
C LYS A 83 -17.60 -25.62 -1.17
N GLY A 84 -17.30 -24.40 -0.78
CA GLY A 84 -16.72 -24.03 0.53
C GLY A 84 -17.68 -24.00 1.72
N GLY A 85 -18.91 -24.44 1.61
CA GLY A 85 -19.74 -24.80 2.76
C GLY A 85 -20.18 -23.67 3.70
N LEU A 86 -20.23 -22.41 3.27
CA LEU A 86 -20.62 -21.25 4.09
C LEU A 86 -22.12 -20.88 3.97
N SER A 87 -23.00 -21.87 3.80
CA SER A 87 -24.46 -21.62 3.80
C SER A 87 -24.95 -21.30 5.22
N ASN A 88 -25.84 -20.32 5.33
CA ASN A 88 -26.52 -19.91 6.58
C ASN A 88 -25.63 -19.26 7.67
N ILE A 89 -24.44 -18.74 7.33
CA ILE A 89 -23.69 -17.93 8.28
C ILE A 89 -24.31 -16.54 8.34
N VAL A 90 -24.66 -16.10 9.53
CA VAL A 90 -25.03 -14.71 9.80
C VAL A 90 -23.75 -13.98 10.21
N THR A 91 -23.39 -12.97 9.45
CA THR A 91 -22.26 -12.08 9.78
C THR A 91 -22.81 -10.79 10.38
N GLU A 92 -22.50 -10.56 11.64
CA GLU A 92 -22.74 -9.28 12.30
C GLU A 92 -21.47 -8.45 12.23
N ASN A 93 -21.55 -7.29 11.60
CA ASN A 93 -20.42 -6.38 11.47
C ASN A 93 -20.68 -5.11 12.25
N THR A 94 -19.79 -4.77 13.17
CA THR A 94 -19.89 -3.61 14.07
C THR A 94 -19.49 -2.28 13.42
N GLY A 95 -19.31 -2.27 12.11
CA GLY A 95 -18.92 -1.07 11.35
C GLY A 95 -17.48 -1.08 10.86
N ASP A 96 -16.64 -2.03 11.26
CA ASP A 96 -15.27 -2.11 10.76
C ASP A 96 -15.22 -2.61 9.30
N ARG A 97 -14.46 -1.91 8.47
CA ARG A 97 -14.25 -2.27 7.06
C ARG A 97 -12.79 -2.58 6.81
N HIS A 98 -12.51 -3.76 6.31
CA HIS A 98 -11.18 -4.12 5.83
C HIS A 98 -10.78 -3.26 4.61
N PRO A 99 -9.48 -2.91 4.47
CA PRO A 99 -9.01 -2.16 3.34
C PRO A 99 -9.24 -2.92 2.04
N LYS A 100 -9.58 -2.21 0.99
CA LYS A 100 -9.70 -2.74 -0.37
C LYS A 100 -8.33 -2.70 -1.06
N THR A 101 -8.14 -3.50 -2.11
CA THR A 101 -6.88 -3.49 -2.89
C THR A 101 -6.69 -2.20 -3.69
N VAL A 102 -7.76 -1.47 -3.99
CA VAL A 102 -7.70 -0.15 -4.65
C VAL A 102 -7.83 0.93 -3.59
N GLN A 103 -6.81 1.77 -3.46
CA GLN A 103 -6.68 2.84 -2.48
C GLN A 103 -6.59 4.19 -3.17
N LYS A 104 -7.44 5.13 -2.76
CA LYS A 104 -7.45 6.50 -3.30
C LYS A 104 -6.63 7.41 -2.40
N HIS A 105 -5.59 7.99 -2.97
CA HIS A 105 -4.79 9.02 -2.31
C HIS A 105 -4.51 10.15 -3.27
N THR A 106 -4.78 11.37 -2.84
CA THR A 106 -4.47 12.58 -3.61
C THR A 106 -2.96 12.73 -3.73
N ARG A 107 -2.50 13.07 -4.93
CA ARG A 107 -1.08 13.31 -5.18
C ARG A 107 -0.59 14.53 -4.42
N GLU A 108 0.53 14.41 -3.77
CA GLU A 108 1.28 15.52 -3.23
C GLU A 108 2.31 16.04 -4.26
N ARG A 109 2.58 17.32 -4.24
CA ARG A 109 3.52 18.00 -5.17
C ARG A 109 4.36 19.00 -4.41
N GLY A 110 5.40 19.49 -5.05
CA GLY A 110 6.21 20.61 -4.56
C GLY A 110 7.65 20.26 -4.19
N TYR A 111 7.93 19.00 -3.86
CA TYR A 111 9.27 18.60 -3.45
C TYR A 111 9.99 17.66 -4.44
N HIS A 112 9.24 16.89 -5.22
CA HIS A 112 9.81 15.96 -6.20
C HIS A 112 8.79 15.68 -7.32
N PRO A 113 9.23 15.55 -8.61
CA PRO A 113 8.32 15.32 -9.75
C PRO A 113 7.44 14.08 -9.61
N THR A 114 7.95 13.03 -8.98
CA THR A 114 7.25 11.76 -8.74
C THR A 114 6.96 11.50 -7.27
N GLN A 115 6.79 12.56 -6.48
CA GLN A 115 6.49 12.47 -5.05
C GLN A 115 5.28 11.57 -4.80
N LYS A 116 5.41 10.65 -3.84
CA LYS A 116 4.30 9.86 -3.34
C LYS A 116 3.63 10.56 -2.16
N PRO A 117 2.30 10.46 -2.01
CA PRO A 117 1.63 11.06 -0.85
C PRO A 117 2.04 10.35 0.45
N VAL A 118 2.24 11.13 1.51
CA VAL A 118 2.54 10.60 2.85
C VAL A 118 1.43 9.67 3.33
N SER A 119 0.17 10.00 3.05
CA SER A 119 -0.98 9.15 3.41
C SER A 119 -0.95 7.75 2.79
N LEU A 120 -0.39 7.60 1.58
CA LEU A 120 -0.17 6.27 0.99
C LEU A 120 0.96 5.53 1.70
N ALA A 121 2.05 6.23 2.04
CA ALA A 121 3.14 5.66 2.81
C ALA A 121 2.66 5.23 4.21
N ASP A 122 1.83 6.03 4.89
CA ASP A 122 1.20 5.70 6.19
C ASP A 122 0.43 4.37 6.09
N LEU A 123 -0.40 4.21 5.05
CA LEU A 123 -1.16 2.97 4.85
C LEU A 123 -0.23 1.76 4.74
N ILE A 124 0.80 1.84 3.89
CA ILE A 124 1.69 0.71 3.63
C ILE A 124 2.57 0.40 4.85
N ILE A 125 3.18 1.41 5.47
CA ILE A 125 4.03 1.24 6.64
C ILE A 125 3.24 0.62 7.80
N ASN A 126 2.06 1.15 8.12
CA ASN A 126 1.22 0.62 9.20
C ASN A 126 0.64 -0.78 8.88
N SER A 127 0.48 -1.12 7.59
CA SER A 127 0.00 -2.45 7.22
C SER A 127 1.04 -3.55 7.36
N TYR A 128 2.34 -3.23 7.32
CA TYR A 128 3.39 -4.26 7.25
C TYR A 128 4.48 -4.16 8.31
N THR A 129 4.41 -3.14 9.15
CA THR A 129 5.41 -2.91 10.22
C THR A 129 4.73 -2.63 11.55
N GLU A 130 5.49 -2.78 12.63
CA GLU A 130 5.15 -2.38 14.00
C GLU A 130 6.02 -1.19 14.43
N GLU A 131 5.64 -0.53 15.52
CA GLU A 131 6.46 0.51 16.12
C GLU A 131 7.85 -0.02 16.47
N GLY A 132 8.89 0.76 16.19
CA GLY A 132 10.27 0.36 16.36
C GLY A 132 10.88 -0.44 15.19
N ASP A 133 10.08 -0.98 14.27
CA ASP A 133 10.61 -1.63 13.06
C ASP A 133 11.39 -0.63 12.20
N VAL A 134 12.29 -1.12 11.35
CA VAL A 134 13.08 -0.31 10.42
C VAL A 134 12.44 -0.30 9.05
N VAL A 135 12.17 0.88 8.53
CA VAL A 135 11.74 1.11 7.15
C VAL A 135 12.96 1.53 6.33
N LEU A 136 13.27 0.78 5.28
CA LEU A 136 14.33 1.10 4.32
C LEU A 136 13.70 1.59 3.00
N ASP A 137 14.15 2.76 2.53
CA ASP A 137 13.82 3.27 1.20
C ASP A 137 15.11 3.60 0.44
N THR A 138 15.40 2.83 -0.58
CA THR A 138 16.62 2.95 -1.38
C THR A 138 16.53 4.01 -2.48
N PHE A 139 15.38 4.65 -2.65
CA PHE A 139 15.12 5.71 -3.63
C PHE A 139 14.16 6.75 -3.03
N MET A 140 14.54 7.31 -1.86
CA MET A 140 13.62 8.08 -1.01
C MET A 140 13.11 9.38 -1.63
N GLY A 141 13.76 9.90 -2.66
CA GLY A 141 13.39 11.17 -3.29
C GLY A 141 13.23 12.29 -2.27
N SER A 142 12.03 12.86 -2.18
CA SER A 142 11.71 13.90 -1.18
C SER A 142 11.33 13.36 0.21
N GLY A 143 11.51 12.06 0.49
CA GLY A 143 11.41 11.47 1.82
C GLY A 143 9.99 11.24 2.35
N SER A 144 8.98 11.04 1.50
CA SER A 144 7.60 10.78 1.96
C SER A 144 7.50 9.53 2.84
N SER A 145 8.24 8.46 2.52
CA SER A 145 8.36 7.25 3.34
C SER A 145 9.01 7.51 4.69
N GLY A 146 10.03 8.37 4.74
CA GLY A 146 10.71 8.74 5.97
C GLY A 146 9.84 9.60 6.89
N VAL A 147 9.12 10.58 6.31
CA VAL A 147 8.12 11.37 7.05
C VAL A 147 7.07 10.44 7.68
N SER A 148 6.55 9.49 6.90
CA SER A 148 5.58 8.52 7.37
C SER A 148 6.17 7.58 8.44
N ALA A 149 7.38 7.06 8.24
CA ALA A 149 8.03 6.18 9.20
C ALA A 149 8.20 6.88 10.55
N LYS A 150 8.75 8.09 10.56
CA LYS A 150 8.95 8.87 11.78
C LYS A 150 7.63 9.19 12.47
N LYS A 151 6.62 9.68 11.74
CA LYS A 151 5.27 9.98 12.25
C LYS A 151 4.63 8.79 12.94
N ASN A 152 4.90 7.59 12.45
CA ASN A 152 4.32 6.34 12.96
C ASN A 152 5.29 5.57 13.87
N TYR A 153 6.29 6.21 14.46
CA TYR A 153 7.26 5.63 15.41
C TYR A 153 8.09 4.46 14.84
N ARG A 154 8.42 4.49 13.55
CA ARG A 154 9.35 3.54 12.92
C ARG A 154 10.72 4.17 12.77
N ASN A 155 11.76 3.36 12.86
CA ASN A 155 13.10 3.76 12.45
C ASN A 155 13.16 3.85 10.92
N TYR A 156 14.05 4.71 10.40
CA TYR A 156 14.12 4.94 8.96
C TYR A 156 15.55 4.97 8.45
N ILE A 157 15.76 4.30 7.32
CA ILE A 157 17.01 4.38 6.53
C ILE A 157 16.61 4.78 5.12
N GLY A 158 17.03 5.97 4.69
CA GLY A 158 16.75 6.52 3.36
C GLY A 158 18.04 6.68 2.55
N ILE A 159 17.97 6.34 1.27
CA ILE A 159 19.09 6.52 0.32
C ILE A 159 18.56 7.37 -0.84
N GLU A 160 19.30 8.41 -1.18
CA GLU A 160 19.03 9.28 -2.33
C GLU A 160 20.36 9.73 -2.93
N ILE A 161 20.51 9.59 -4.24
CA ILE A 161 21.72 9.96 -4.96
C ILE A 161 21.78 11.45 -5.27
N ASN A 162 20.61 12.09 -5.45
CA ASN A 162 20.54 13.53 -5.71
C ASN A 162 20.60 14.30 -4.39
N LYS A 163 21.66 15.09 -4.21
CA LYS A 163 21.88 15.83 -2.96
C LYS A 163 20.75 16.82 -2.64
N GLU A 164 20.17 17.48 -3.63
CA GLU A 164 19.07 18.45 -3.42
C GLU A 164 17.84 17.73 -2.83
N TYR A 165 17.44 16.57 -3.41
CA TYR A 165 16.33 15.78 -2.88
C TYR A 165 16.65 15.16 -1.52
N TYR A 166 17.90 14.76 -1.30
CA TYR A 166 18.34 14.30 0.00
C TYR A 166 18.17 15.37 1.08
N ASP A 167 18.61 16.60 0.81
CA ASP A 167 18.52 17.72 1.76
C ASP A 167 17.04 18.09 2.03
N ILE A 168 16.18 18.05 1.00
CA ILE A 168 14.74 18.23 1.14
C ILE A 168 14.14 17.12 2.03
N ALA A 169 14.47 15.87 1.76
CA ALA A 169 13.97 14.71 2.53
C ALA A 169 14.40 14.82 3.99
N LYS A 170 15.69 15.08 4.23
CA LYS A 170 16.22 15.23 5.59
C LYS A 170 15.46 16.30 6.37
N ARG A 171 15.30 17.51 5.82
CA ARG A 171 14.54 18.57 6.47
C ARG A 171 13.11 18.17 6.78
N ARG A 172 12.37 17.61 5.81
CA ARG A 172 10.99 17.16 6.00
C ARG A 172 10.85 16.10 7.08
N ILE A 173 11.80 15.19 7.17
CA ILE A 173 11.81 14.13 8.20
C ILE A 173 12.16 14.74 9.57
N ASP A 174 13.14 15.64 9.63
CA ASP A 174 13.55 16.28 10.89
C ASP A 174 12.42 17.15 11.48
N GLU A 175 11.61 17.81 10.66
CA GLU A 175 10.45 18.63 11.04
C GLU A 175 9.26 17.84 11.59
N VAL A 176 9.21 16.50 11.46
CA VAL A 176 8.14 15.70 12.04
C VAL A 176 8.24 15.73 13.58
N VAL A 177 7.24 16.31 14.21
CA VAL A 177 7.07 16.26 15.68
C VAL A 177 6.36 14.96 16.04
N GLN A 178 6.89 14.23 17.01
CA GLN A 178 6.32 12.98 17.56
C GLN A 178 5.52 13.28 18.82
#